data_cbd4f5b236a99b928ad74214b35cd255
#
_entry.id   cbd4f5b236a99b928ad74214b35cd255
#
_cell.length_a   1.000
_cell.length_b   1.000
_cell.length_c   1.000
_cell.angle_alpha   90.00
_cell.angle_beta   90.00
_cell.angle_gamma   90.00
#
_symmetry.space_group_name_H-M   'P 1'
#
loop_
_entity.id
_entity.type
_entity.pdbx_description
1 polymer ?
#
loop_
_entity_poly.entity_id
_entity_poly.type
_entity_poly.pdbx_seq_one_letter_code
_entity_poly.pdbx_strand_id
1 'polypeptide(L)'
;MEQKTVGAQTRRLRTCPSVLSFAAVGGRFEGEGPLREYFDELSEDHFFGEKTWEKGESTMQRHALSRALEKVGLKVSDLDLIFAGDLLNQCVGSSFALRESRIPFYGLYGACSTMGESLSLAALMLDGGYASCAAALTSSHFCTAERQYRMPVPYGSQRTPTAQWTATGSGCCLLACEGEGPYITHVTTGKIVDKGVTDANNMGAAMAPAAYDTLCALFRDTRTKAEDYDLIVTGDLGRLGHQIVSDFFARDGLPLGERYTDCGLLLYDIESQDMHCGGSGCGCSASVLCGYLLRGMREGKWNRIIFAPTGALLSPTTTFQGESIPGICHAVVFSNHKEG
;
A
#
# COMPACT_ATOMS: atom_id res chain seq x y z
N MET A 1 9.65 -6.35 -31.49
CA MET A 1 8.92 -5.89 -30.26
C MET A 1 9.92 -5.91 -29.12
N GLU A 2 10.17 -4.75 -28.51
CA GLU A 2 11.03 -4.70 -27.32
C GLU A 2 10.43 -5.51 -26.17
N GLN A 3 11.28 -6.19 -25.42
CA GLN A 3 10.85 -7.11 -24.38
C GLN A 3 10.36 -6.34 -23.15
N LYS A 4 9.05 -6.43 -22.82
CA LYS A 4 8.46 -5.84 -21.61
C LYS A 4 8.93 -6.52 -20.32
N THR A 5 9.35 -7.77 -20.41
CA THR A 5 9.90 -8.55 -19.30
C THR A 5 11.39 -8.28 -19.19
N VAL A 6 11.84 -7.63 -18.14
CA VAL A 6 13.26 -7.36 -17.89
C VAL A 6 13.93 -8.37 -16.98
N GLY A 7 13.15 -9.24 -16.37
CA GLY A 7 13.60 -10.36 -15.54
C GLY A 7 12.47 -11.31 -15.20
N ALA A 8 12.68 -12.16 -14.21
CA ALA A 8 11.71 -13.18 -13.82
C ALA A 8 10.42 -12.58 -13.22
N GLN A 9 10.55 -11.49 -12.43
CA GLN A 9 9.44 -10.90 -11.67
C GLN A 9 9.13 -9.47 -12.11
N THR A 10 10.06 -8.76 -12.78
CA THR A 10 9.89 -7.34 -13.11
C THR A 10 9.43 -7.13 -14.55
N ARG A 11 8.53 -6.18 -14.72
CA ARG A 11 8.00 -5.71 -16.00
C ARG A 11 8.32 -4.23 -16.14
N ARG A 12 8.90 -3.84 -17.27
CA ARG A 12 9.08 -2.45 -17.67
C ARG A 12 7.84 -1.99 -18.41
N LEU A 13 7.30 -0.85 -18.03
CA LEU A 13 6.15 -0.25 -18.67
C LEU A 13 6.63 0.71 -19.77
N ARG A 14 6.21 0.48 -20.99
CA ARG A 14 6.67 1.27 -22.15
C ARG A 14 6.01 2.63 -22.23
N THR A 15 4.71 2.67 -21.91
CA THR A 15 3.94 3.93 -21.93
C THR A 15 4.22 4.77 -20.70
N CYS A 16 4.80 4.18 -19.66
CA CYS A 16 4.99 4.81 -18.37
C CYS A 16 3.73 5.54 -17.91
N PRO A 17 2.67 4.81 -17.50
CA PRO A 17 1.43 5.44 -17.07
C PRO A 17 1.67 6.53 -16.04
N SER A 18 0.96 7.65 -16.22
CA SER A 18 1.08 8.84 -15.37
C SER A 18 0.12 8.76 -14.19
N VAL A 19 0.57 9.19 -13.03
CA VAL A 19 -0.28 9.50 -11.89
C VAL A 19 -0.96 10.84 -12.14
N LEU A 20 -2.22 10.83 -12.56
CA LEU A 20 -3.00 12.04 -12.81
C LEU A 20 -3.34 12.76 -11.52
N SER A 21 -3.80 12.01 -10.53
CA SER A 21 -4.26 12.54 -9.26
C SER A 21 -4.13 11.50 -8.18
N PHE A 22 -4.13 11.96 -6.94
CA PHE A 22 -4.13 11.11 -5.77
C PHE A 22 -4.81 11.81 -4.60
N ALA A 23 -5.37 11.03 -3.68
CA ALA A 23 -5.96 11.56 -2.44
C ALA A 23 -5.78 10.57 -1.30
N ALA A 24 -5.63 11.10 -0.10
CA ALA A 24 -5.57 10.36 1.15
C ALA A 24 -6.67 10.85 2.12
N VAL A 25 -7.42 9.90 2.67
CA VAL A 25 -8.43 10.14 3.70
C VAL A 25 -8.05 9.34 4.93
N GLY A 26 -8.15 9.93 6.11
CA GLY A 26 -7.73 9.29 7.36
C GLY A 26 -8.68 9.52 8.51
N GLY A 27 -8.51 8.72 9.56
CA GLY A 27 -9.21 8.86 10.82
C GLY A 27 -8.49 9.80 11.79
N ARG A 28 -8.99 9.80 13.03
CA ARG A 28 -8.50 10.67 14.10
C ARG A 28 -7.01 10.45 14.42
N PHE A 29 -6.58 9.18 14.60
CA PHE A 29 -5.20 8.90 14.99
C PHE A 29 -4.19 9.25 13.89
N GLU A 30 -4.57 9.09 12.63
CA GLU A 30 -3.80 9.52 11.47
C GLU A 30 -3.68 11.05 11.42
N GLY A 31 -4.76 11.74 11.85
CA GLY A 31 -4.79 13.21 12.03
C GLY A 31 -3.99 13.72 13.22
N GLU A 32 -3.62 12.89 14.17
CA GLU A 32 -2.74 13.23 15.30
C GLU A 32 -1.26 12.92 14.97
N GLY A 33 -0.98 12.23 13.86
CA GLY A 33 0.35 11.83 13.44
C GLY A 33 1.13 12.90 12.67
N PRO A 34 2.43 12.63 12.39
CA PRO A 34 3.32 13.60 11.75
C PRO A 34 2.93 13.93 10.30
N LEU A 35 2.10 13.12 9.67
CA LEU A 35 1.65 13.32 8.29
C LEU A 35 0.26 13.99 8.20
N ARG A 36 -0.26 14.56 9.27
CA ARG A 36 -1.59 15.20 9.32
C ARG A 36 -1.88 16.12 8.13
N GLU A 37 -0.95 16.99 7.80
CA GLU A 37 -1.12 18.01 6.76
C GLU A 37 -1.11 17.47 5.33
N TYR A 38 -0.81 16.19 5.18
CA TYR A 38 -0.77 15.51 3.90
C TYR A 38 -2.08 14.78 3.56
N PHE A 39 -3.03 14.72 4.49
CA PHE A 39 -4.35 14.18 4.23
C PHE A 39 -5.26 15.22 3.57
N ASP A 40 -6.04 14.78 2.60
CA ASP A 40 -7.06 15.60 1.93
C ASP A 40 -8.32 15.75 2.77
N GLU A 41 -8.58 14.75 3.62
CA GLU A 41 -9.71 14.72 4.52
C GLU A 41 -9.38 13.89 5.77
N LEU A 42 -9.76 14.38 6.94
CA LEU A 42 -9.61 13.70 8.22
C LEU A 42 -10.96 13.69 8.93
N SER A 43 -11.32 12.56 9.52
CA SER A 43 -12.54 12.42 10.32
C SER A 43 -12.21 12.12 11.78
N GLU A 44 -12.79 12.92 12.68
CA GLU A 44 -12.76 12.64 14.12
C GLU A 44 -13.73 11.52 14.51
N ASP A 45 -14.70 11.22 13.64
CA ASP A 45 -15.69 10.17 13.85
C ASP A 45 -15.21 8.85 13.22
N HIS A 46 -15.00 7.84 14.05
CA HIS A 46 -14.62 6.49 13.63
C HIS A 46 -15.64 5.81 12.72
N PHE A 47 -16.86 6.30 12.69
CA PHE A 47 -17.91 5.77 11.83
C PHE A 47 -18.05 6.53 10.51
N PHE A 48 -17.36 7.62 10.32
CA PHE A 48 -17.48 8.47 9.12
C PHE A 48 -18.96 8.83 8.81
N GLY A 49 -19.74 9.13 9.86
CA GLY A 49 -21.18 9.42 9.76
C GLY A 49 -22.09 8.21 9.57
N GLU A 50 -21.54 7.01 9.54
CA GLU A 50 -22.27 5.76 9.32
C GLU A 50 -22.66 5.07 10.64
N LYS A 51 -23.38 3.95 10.56
CA LYS A 51 -23.86 3.20 11.74
C LYS A 51 -22.95 2.06 12.15
N THR A 52 -22.00 1.65 11.31
CA THR A 52 -21.07 0.55 11.56
C THR A 52 -19.70 0.90 10.98
N TRP A 53 -18.65 0.32 11.53
CA TRP A 53 -17.28 0.54 11.09
C TRP A 53 -17.04 0.12 9.64
N GLU A 54 -17.65 -0.99 9.19
CA GLU A 54 -17.52 -1.47 7.80
C GLU A 54 -18.15 -0.48 6.81
N LYS A 55 -19.28 0.13 7.17
CA LYS A 55 -19.87 1.21 6.36
C LYS A 55 -19.00 2.45 6.40
N GLY A 56 -18.43 2.78 7.57
CA GLY A 56 -17.48 3.87 7.72
C GLY A 56 -16.26 3.67 6.82
N GLU A 57 -15.68 2.47 6.80
CA GLU A 57 -14.56 2.13 5.90
C GLU A 57 -14.96 2.28 4.42
N SER A 58 -16.13 1.78 4.04
CA SER A 58 -16.66 1.96 2.67
C SER A 58 -16.86 3.44 2.31
N THR A 59 -17.32 4.25 3.25
CA THR A 59 -17.50 5.70 3.06
C THR A 59 -16.16 6.41 2.93
N MET A 60 -15.19 6.11 3.78
CA MET A 60 -13.83 6.62 3.70
C MET A 60 -13.19 6.32 2.34
N GLN A 61 -13.38 5.10 1.83
CA GLN A 61 -12.87 4.70 0.52
C GLN A 61 -13.54 5.48 -0.63
N ARG A 62 -14.87 5.70 -0.57
CA ARG A 62 -15.57 6.57 -1.53
C ARG A 62 -15.05 8.00 -1.49
N HIS A 63 -14.77 8.54 -0.31
CA HIS A 63 -14.22 9.89 -0.16
C HIS A 63 -12.85 9.99 -0.81
N ALA A 64 -11.95 9.02 -0.61
CA ALA A 64 -10.65 9.03 -1.27
C ALA A 64 -10.76 9.04 -2.80
N LEU A 65 -11.67 8.24 -3.38
CA LEU A 65 -11.94 8.25 -4.81
C LEU A 65 -12.50 9.60 -5.26
N SER A 66 -13.51 10.13 -4.57
CA SER A 66 -14.12 11.43 -4.91
C SER A 66 -13.11 12.56 -4.88
N ARG A 67 -12.29 12.65 -3.81
CA ARG A 67 -11.25 13.68 -3.69
C ARG A 67 -10.21 13.59 -4.82
N ALA A 68 -9.80 12.38 -5.19
CA ALA A 68 -8.86 12.20 -6.29
C ALA A 68 -9.46 12.66 -7.63
N LEU A 69 -10.72 12.36 -7.91
CA LEU A 69 -11.43 12.79 -9.12
C LEU A 69 -11.66 14.31 -9.16
N GLU A 70 -12.11 14.89 -8.04
CA GLU A 70 -12.36 16.33 -7.90
C GLU A 70 -11.13 17.19 -8.22
N LYS A 71 -9.94 16.75 -7.76
CA LYS A 71 -8.68 17.49 -7.99
C LYS A 71 -8.34 17.69 -9.49
N VAL A 72 -8.86 16.83 -10.35
CA VAL A 72 -8.58 16.88 -11.80
C VAL A 72 -9.85 17.09 -12.65
N GLY A 73 -10.97 17.37 -12.00
CA GLY A 73 -12.25 17.66 -12.67
C GLY A 73 -12.86 16.46 -13.39
N LEU A 74 -12.48 15.24 -13.03
CA LEU A 74 -13.02 14.01 -13.60
C LEU A 74 -14.26 13.53 -12.80
N LYS A 75 -15.09 12.76 -13.47
CA LYS A 75 -16.23 12.04 -12.88
C LYS A 75 -15.87 10.55 -12.80
N VAL A 76 -16.58 9.81 -11.95
CA VAL A 76 -16.41 8.36 -11.85
C VAL A 76 -16.66 7.67 -13.20
N SER A 77 -17.54 8.19 -14.03
CA SER A 77 -17.83 7.68 -15.38
C SER A 77 -16.67 7.82 -16.38
N ASP A 78 -15.63 8.59 -16.05
CA ASP A 78 -14.48 8.80 -16.90
C ASP A 78 -13.40 7.73 -16.65
N LEU A 79 -13.63 6.84 -15.66
CA LEU A 79 -12.80 5.69 -15.39
C LEU A 79 -13.22 4.48 -16.20
N ASP A 80 -12.27 3.79 -16.82
CA ASP A 80 -12.50 2.52 -17.50
C ASP A 80 -12.53 1.35 -16.51
N LEU A 81 -11.69 1.39 -15.48
CA LEU A 81 -11.47 0.30 -14.52
C LEU A 81 -11.18 0.85 -13.12
N ILE A 82 -11.62 0.09 -12.10
CA ILE A 82 -11.20 0.30 -10.71
C ILE A 82 -10.61 -0.99 -10.16
N PHE A 83 -9.40 -0.88 -9.59
CA PHE A 83 -8.73 -1.93 -8.84
C PHE A 83 -8.74 -1.52 -7.37
N ALA A 84 -9.47 -2.25 -6.55
CA ALA A 84 -9.57 -1.89 -5.14
C ALA A 84 -9.60 -3.10 -4.21
N GLY A 85 -9.20 -2.89 -2.97
CA GLY A 85 -9.25 -3.90 -1.94
C GLY A 85 -9.18 -3.29 -0.54
N ASP A 86 -9.38 -4.16 0.41
CA ASP A 86 -9.36 -3.88 1.85
C ASP A 86 -8.94 -5.13 2.62
N LEU A 87 -8.95 -5.09 3.95
CA LEU A 87 -8.56 -6.24 4.78
C LEU A 87 -9.72 -7.17 5.11
N LEU A 88 -10.96 -6.81 4.78
CA LEU A 88 -12.13 -7.57 5.15
C LEU A 88 -12.35 -8.78 4.23
N ASN A 89 -13.00 -9.81 4.76
CA ASN A 89 -13.37 -10.98 3.98
C ASN A 89 -14.19 -10.57 2.75
N GLN A 90 -13.86 -11.14 1.60
CA GLN A 90 -14.49 -10.92 0.30
C GLN A 90 -14.45 -9.46 -0.17
N CYS A 91 -13.47 -8.65 0.30
CA CYS A 91 -13.33 -7.23 -0.04
C CYS A 91 -14.64 -6.45 0.18
N VAL A 92 -15.28 -6.68 1.34
CA VAL A 92 -16.61 -6.10 1.60
C VAL A 92 -16.55 -4.58 1.74
N GLY A 93 -15.45 -4.02 2.25
CA GLY A 93 -15.22 -2.58 2.30
C GLY A 93 -15.29 -1.97 0.92
N SER A 94 -14.51 -2.50 -0.02
CA SER A 94 -14.39 -2.01 -1.40
C SER A 94 -15.62 -2.28 -2.25
N SER A 95 -16.19 -3.50 -2.18
CA SER A 95 -17.36 -3.85 -2.97
C SER A 95 -18.58 -2.99 -2.60
N PHE A 96 -18.78 -2.70 -1.31
CA PHE A 96 -19.85 -1.82 -0.85
C PHE A 96 -19.54 -0.34 -1.08
N ALA A 97 -18.28 0.08 -1.04
CA ALA A 97 -17.88 1.42 -1.42
C ALA A 97 -18.24 1.72 -2.88
N LEU A 98 -18.03 0.76 -3.77
CA LEU A 98 -18.03 0.97 -5.22
C LEU A 98 -19.31 0.46 -5.92
N ARG A 99 -20.23 -0.22 -5.22
CA ARG A 99 -21.43 -0.85 -5.81
C ARG A 99 -22.30 0.08 -6.66
N GLU A 100 -22.27 1.38 -6.38
CA GLU A 100 -23.06 2.39 -7.09
C GLU A 100 -22.29 3.09 -8.22
N SER A 101 -20.97 2.85 -8.33
CA SER A 101 -20.11 3.49 -9.33
C SER A 101 -20.44 3.08 -10.76
N ARG A 102 -20.92 1.84 -10.95
CA ARG A 102 -21.21 1.20 -12.26
C ARG A 102 -19.98 1.08 -13.16
N ILE A 103 -18.78 1.18 -12.61
CA ILE A 103 -17.52 1.00 -13.33
C ILE A 103 -17.05 -0.46 -13.18
N PRO A 104 -16.48 -1.07 -14.23
CA PRO A 104 -15.85 -2.37 -14.12
C PRO A 104 -14.82 -2.41 -12.96
N PHE A 105 -14.92 -3.42 -12.10
CA PHE A 105 -14.22 -3.49 -10.81
C PHE A 105 -13.52 -4.82 -10.63
N TYR A 106 -12.26 -4.76 -10.23
CA TYR A 106 -11.50 -5.90 -9.71
C TYR A 106 -11.31 -5.74 -8.20
N GLY A 107 -11.93 -6.64 -7.43
CA GLY A 107 -11.70 -6.78 -6.00
C GLY A 107 -10.40 -7.57 -5.76
N LEU A 108 -9.44 -6.96 -5.08
CA LEU A 108 -8.10 -7.52 -4.86
C LEU A 108 -7.87 -7.82 -3.39
N TYR A 109 -7.11 -8.88 -3.11
CA TYR A 109 -6.73 -9.23 -1.77
C TYR A 109 -5.28 -9.72 -1.70
N GLY A 110 -4.37 -8.81 -1.45
CA GLY A 110 -2.96 -9.06 -1.11
C GLY A 110 -2.65 -8.70 0.35
N ALA A 111 -3.63 -8.77 1.24
CA ALA A 111 -3.57 -8.22 2.59
C ALA A 111 -3.07 -6.75 2.57
N CYS A 112 -2.09 -6.38 3.39
CA CYS A 112 -1.57 -5.02 3.42
C CYS A 112 -0.83 -4.60 2.14
N SER A 113 -0.42 -5.54 1.24
CA SER A 113 0.23 -5.24 -0.03
C SER A 113 -0.73 -4.80 -1.16
N THR A 114 -2.04 -4.80 -0.90
CA THR A 114 -3.08 -4.59 -1.92
C THR A 114 -2.92 -3.27 -2.68
N MET A 115 -2.36 -2.21 -2.09
CA MET A 115 -2.11 -0.97 -2.85
C MET A 115 -1.05 -1.16 -3.94
N GLY A 116 0.01 -1.91 -3.67
CA GLY A 116 1.03 -2.26 -4.68
C GLY A 116 0.47 -3.18 -5.77
N GLU A 117 -0.39 -4.12 -5.40
CA GLU A 117 -1.11 -5.00 -6.33
C GLU A 117 -2.04 -4.18 -7.23
N SER A 118 -2.87 -3.30 -6.65
CA SER A 118 -3.80 -2.42 -7.38
C SER A 118 -3.08 -1.51 -8.38
N LEU A 119 -2.01 -0.85 -7.96
CA LEU A 119 -1.18 0.00 -8.82
C LEU A 119 -0.53 -0.80 -9.95
N SER A 120 0.03 -1.98 -9.63
CA SER A 120 0.67 -2.84 -10.63
C SER A 120 -0.29 -3.28 -11.71
N LEU A 121 -1.49 -3.75 -11.34
CA LEU A 121 -2.50 -4.20 -12.28
C LEU A 121 -3.06 -3.04 -13.10
N ALA A 122 -3.38 -1.90 -12.48
CA ALA A 122 -3.85 -0.72 -13.18
C ALA A 122 -2.80 -0.24 -14.22
N ALA A 123 -1.54 -0.14 -13.82
CA ALA A 123 -0.47 0.27 -14.71
C ALA A 123 -0.23 -0.71 -15.87
N LEU A 124 -0.31 -2.03 -15.63
CA LEU A 124 -0.21 -3.04 -16.66
C LEU A 124 -1.37 -3.00 -17.67
N MET A 125 -2.60 -2.72 -17.21
CA MET A 125 -3.77 -2.57 -18.09
C MET A 125 -3.65 -1.33 -18.98
N LEU A 126 -3.17 -0.22 -18.43
CA LEU A 126 -2.90 1.00 -19.20
C LEU A 126 -1.75 0.77 -20.22
N ASP A 127 -0.63 0.19 -19.78
CA ASP A 127 0.51 -0.13 -20.66
C ASP A 127 0.17 -1.16 -21.73
N GLY A 128 -0.82 -2.01 -21.46
CA GLY A 128 -1.37 -2.98 -22.42
C GLY A 128 -2.35 -2.40 -23.43
N GLY A 129 -2.81 -1.17 -23.21
CA GLY A 129 -3.83 -0.51 -24.04
C GLY A 129 -5.26 -1.04 -23.79
N TYR A 130 -5.50 -1.67 -22.63
CA TYR A 130 -6.83 -2.20 -22.25
C TYR A 130 -7.67 -1.17 -21.48
N ALA A 131 -7.07 -0.08 -21.04
CA ALA A 131 -7.73 1.05 -20.40
C ALA A 131 -6.96 2.32 -20.70
N SER A 132 -7.61 3.47 -20.62
CA SER A 132 -7.02 4.80 -20.76
C SER A 132 -6.92 5.52 -19.45
N CYS A 133 -7.85 5.26 -18.52
CA CYS A 133 -7.88 5.81 -17.18
C CYS A 133 -8.37 4.75 -16.17
N ALA A 134 -7.63 4.58 -15.08
CA ALA A 134 -7.97 3.61 -14.04
C ALA A 134 -7.69 4.16 -12.64
N ALA A 135 -8.45 3.67 -11.65
CA ALA A 135 -8.21 3.95 -10.24
C ALA A 135 -7.58 2.74 -9.54
N ALA A 136 -6.53 2.99 -8.74
CA ALA A 136 -6.00 2.08 -7.73
C ALA A 136 -6.37 2.63 -6.35
N LEU A 137 -7.08 1.84 -5.54
CA LEU A 137 -7.76 2.32 -4.34
C LEU A 137 -7.74 1.25 -3.25
N THR A 138 -7.30 1.59 -2.06
CA THR A 138 -7.36 0.67 -0.91
C THR A 138 -7.70 1.39 0.37
N SER A 139 -8.26 0.63 1.32
CA SER A 139 -8.55 1.10 2.67
C SER A 139 -8.24 0.04 3.72
N SER A 140 -8.05 0.49 4.94
CA SER A 140 -8.18 -0.32 6.14
C SER A 140 -8.78 0.52 7.25
N HIS A 141 -9.38 -0.14 8.24
CA HIS A 141 -9.97 0.51 9.40
C HIS A 141 -9.62 -0.28 10.65
N PHE A 142 -9.11 0.38 11.68
CA PHE A 142 -8.67 -0.28 12.92
C PHE A 142 -9.73 -1.22 13.48
N CYS A 143 -10.94 -0.71 13.73
CA CYS A 143 -12.00 -1.49 14.40
C CYS A 143 -12.49 -2.68 13.58
N THR A 144 -12.55 -2.58 12.25
CA THR A 144 -12.95 -3.69 11.38
C THR A 144 -11.89 -4.78 11.37
N ALA A 145 -10.61 -4.39 11.29
CA ALA A 145 -9.48 -5.32 11.32
C ALA A 145 -9.37 -6.02 12.68
N GLU A 146 -9.47 -5.28 13.79
CA GLU A 146 -9.45 -5.87 15.13
C GLU A 146 -10.59 -6.89 15.30
N ARG A 147 -11.80 -6.54 14.87
CA ARG A 147 -12.95 -7.45 14.96
C ARG A 147 -12.78 -8.71 14.11
N GLN A 148 -12.13 -8.60 12.96
CA GLN A 148 -11.93 -9.74 12.07
C GLN A 148 -10.78 -10.65 12.50
N TYR A 149 -9.65 -10.08 12.93
CA TYR A 149 -8.40 -10.82 13.11
C TYR A 149 -8.06 -11.10 14.57
N ARG A 150 -8.57 -10.32 15.53
CA ARG A 150 -8.23 -10.41 16.95
C ARG A 150 -9.45 -10.76 17.81
N MET A 151 -10.03 -11.91 17.55
CA MET A 151 -11.15 -12.39 18.35
C MET A 151 -10.66 -13.34 19.47
N PRO A 152 -11.22 -13.25 20.69
CA PRO A 152 -12.23 -12.27 21.13
C PRO A 152 -11.63 -10.86 21.29
N VAL A 153 -12.41 -9.85 20.92
CA VAL A 153 -12.01 -8.42 20.93
C VAL A 153 -11.38 -7.93 22.23
N PRO A 154 -11.84 -8.36 23.45
CA PRO A 154 -11.21 -7.94 24.70
C PRO A 154 -9.71 -8.28 24.81
N TYR A 155 -9.27 -9.37 24.19
CA TYR A 155 -7.86 -9.72 24.14
C TYR A 155 -7.08 -8.92 23.08
N GLY A 156 -7.74 -8.41 22.05
CA GLY A 156 -7.15 -7.55 21.03
C GLY A 156 -6.62 -6.22 21.57
N SER A 157 -7.14 -5.76 22.73
CA SER A 157 -6.65 -4.55 23.40
C SER A 157 -5.29 -4.74 24.10
N GLN A 158 -4.88 -5.98 24.34
CA GLN A 158 -3.58 -6.30 24.94
C GLN A 158 -2.53 -6.43 23.83
N ARG A 159 -1.88 -5.31 23.50
CA ARG A 159 -0.90 -5.28 22.42
C ARG A 159 0.50 -5.62 22.91
N THR A 160 1.18 -6.53 22.21
CA THR A 160 2.59 -6.85 22.46
C THR A 160 3.51 -5.75 21.92
N PRO A 161 4.79 -5.67 22.34
CA PRO A 161 5.74 -4.71 21.77
C PRO A 161 5.96 -4.86 20.27
N THR A 162 5.69 -6.04 19.70
CA THR A 162 5.79 -6.33 18.28
C THR A 162 4.52 -6.02 17.48
N ALA A 163 3.40 -5.74 18.18
CA ALA A 163 2.13 -5.42 17.56
C ALA A 163 2.20 -4.10 16.77
N GLN A 164 1.46 -4.04 15.70
CA GLN A 164 1.30 -2.87 14.86
C GLN A 164 -0.14 -2.35 14.96
N TRP A 165 -0.33 -1.06 14.72
CA TRP A 165 -1.62 -0.42 14.69
C TRP A 165 -2.18 -0.39 13.27
N THR A 166 -3.32 -1.03 13.04
CA THR A 166 -3.98 -0.95 11.72
C THR A 166 -4.48 0.47 11.49
N ALA A 167 -4.00 1.10 10.43
CA ALA A 167 -4.41 2.45 10.09
C ALA A 167 -5.89 2.52 9.68
N THR A 168 -6.58 3.56 10.15
CA THR A 168 -7.90 3.94 9.65
C THR A 168 -7.69 4.94 8.53
N GLY A 169 -7.43 4.44 7.34
CA GLY A 169 -7.04 5.26 6.22
C GLY A 169 -7.42 4.65 4.87
N SER A 170 -7.51 5.50 3.88
CA SER A 170 -7.72 5.13 2.48
C SER A 170 -6.88 6.01 1.57
N GLY A 171 -6.32 5.42 0.52
CA GLY A 171 -5.62 6.14 -0.54
C GLY A 171 -6.15 5.76 -1.90
N CYS A 172 -6.32 6.75 -2.76
CA CYS A 172 -6.70 6.59 -4.14
C CYS A 172 -5.66 7.22 -5.06
N CYS A 173 -5.25 6.48 -6.07
CA CYS A 173 -4.36 6.93 -7.13
C CYS A 173 -5.07 6.78 -8.48
N LEU A 174 -5.25 7.87 -9.21
CA LEU A 174 -5.77 7.86 -10.58
C LEU A 174 -4.61 7.77 -11.54
N LEU A 175 -4.63 6.77 -12.41
CA LEU A 175 -3.62 6.52 -13.44
C LEU A 175 -4.19 6.71 -14.82
N ALA A 176 -3.40 7.29 -15.73
CA ALA A 176 -3.74 7.40 -17.14
C ALA A 176 -2.53 7.16 -18.05
N CYS A 177 -2.80 6.88 -19.33
CA CYS A 177 -1.75 6.70 -20.34
C CYS A 177 -0.93 7.97 -20.57
N GLU A 178 -1.55 9.15 -20.41
CA GLU A 178 -0.93 10.45 -20.61
C GLU A 178 -1.01 11.30 -19.33
N GLY A 179 -0.07 12.24 -19.16
CA GLY A 179 -0.03 13.16 -18.01
C GLY A 179 1.39 13.66 -17.76
N GLU A 180 1.55 14.49 -16.72
CA GLU A 180 2.80 15.14 -16.36
C GLU A 180 3.64 14.36 -15.32
N GLY A 181 3.16 13.18 -14.90
CA GLY A 181 3.82 12.36 -13.88
C GLY A 181 3.41 12.72 -12.43
N PRO A 182 4.00 12.06 -11.42
CA PRO A 182 4.99 10.97 -11.54
C PRO A 182 4.50 9.81 -12.41
N TYR A 183 5.44 9.09 -13.01
CA TYR A 183 5.17 7.95 -13.89
C TYR A 183 5.48 6.63 -13.19
N ILE A 184 4.70 5.58 -13.49
CA ILE A 184 5.07 4.22 -13.11
C ILE A 184 5.90 3.62 -14.23
N THR A 185 7.18 3.32 -13.94
CA THR A 185 8.14 2.82 -14.93
C THR A 185 8.33 1.31 -14.88
N HIS A 186 8.31 0.74 -13.66
CA HIS A 186 8.46 -0.70 -13.45
C HIS A 186 7.50 -1.20 -12.37
N VAL A 187 7.09 -2.45 -12.55
CA VAL A 187 6.36 -3.21 -11.54
C VAL A 187 7.04 -4.56 -11.32
N THR A 188 7.25 -4.94 -10.07
CA THR A 188 7.81 -6.24 -9.69
C THR A 188 6.77 -7.01 -8.90
N THR A 189 6.27 -8.10 -9.51
CA THR A 189 5.31 -8.99 -8.84
C THR A 189 6.05 -9.89 -7.88
N GLY A 190 5.69 -9.82 -6.60
CA GLY A 190 6.28 -10.65 -5.57
C GLY A 190 5.82 -12.09 -5.59
N LYS A 191 6.57 -12.94 -4.91
CA LYS A 191 6.22 -14.33 -4.61
C LYS A 191 5.73 -14.43 -3.18
N ILE A 192 4.95 -15.46 -2.91
CA ILE A 192 4.66 -15.86 -1.53
C ILE A 192 5.95 -16.41 -0.92
N VAL A 193 6.35 -15.86 0.21
CA VAL A 193 7.52 -16.28 0.99
C VAL A 193 7.07 -16.66 2.39
N ASP A 194 7.30 -17.91 2.79
CA ASP A 194 6.96 -18.41 4.10
C ASP A 194 8.24 -18.89 4.82
N LYS A 195 8.47 -18.37 6.01
CA LYS A 195 9.60 -18.72 6.88
C LYS A 195 9.17 -19.38 8.19
N GLY A 196 7.93 -19.83 8.26
CA GLY A 196 7.40 -20.56 9.40
C GLY A 196 7.05 -19.68 10.61
N VAL A 197 6.85 -18.37 10.42
CA VAL A 197 6.39 -17.49 11.49
C VAL A 197 4.91 -17.76 11.76
N THR A 198 4.57 -18.07 13.02
CA THR A 198 3.20 -18.40 13.46
C THR A 198 2.59 -17.35 14.39
N ASP A 199 3.39 -16.40 14.88
CA ASP A 199 2.93 -15.35 15.79
C ASP A 199 2.23 -14.22 15.02
N ALA A 200 0.90 -14.19 15.10
CA ALA A 200 0.06 -13.17 14.50
C ALA A 200 0.29 -11.74 15.06
N ASN A 201 0.95 -11.62 16.23
CA ASN A 201 1.33 -10.33 16.79
C ASN A 201 2.70 -9.84 16.29
N ASN A 202 3.35 -10.59 15.40
CA ASN A 202 4.65 -10.25 14.83
C ASN A 202 4.62 -10.33 13.30
N MET A 203 3.70 -9.58 12.69
CA MET A 203 3.52 -9.56 11.23
C MET A 203 4.75 -9.01 10.52
N GLY A 204 5.47 -8.05 11.11
CA GLY A 204 6.70 -7.52 10.51
C GLY A 204 7.75 -8.59 10.24
N ALA A 205 7.94 -9.55 11.16
CA ALA A 205 8.84 -10.68 10.95
C ALA A 205 8.35 -11.65 9.87
N ALA A 206 7.04 -11.84 9.76
CA ALA A 206 6.44 -12.68 8.71
C ALA A 206 6.59 -12.06 7.30
N MET A 207 6.44 -10.74 7.19
CA MET A 207 6.46 -10.01 5.92
C MET A 207 7.88 -9.65 5.42
N ALA A 208 8.83 -9.42 6.31
CA ALA A 208 10.19 -8.96 5.97
C ALA A 208 10.89 -9.85 4.92
N PRO A 209 10.81 -11.20 4.98
CA PRO A 209 11.40 -12.04 3.94
C PRO A 209 10.82 -11.84 2.54
N ALA A 210 9.53 -11.52 2.42
CA ALA A 210 8.89 -11.25 1.14
C ALA A 210 9.32 -9.88 0.58
N ALA A 211 9.46 -8.87 1.43
CA ALA A 211 10.00 -7.58 1.04
C ALA A 211 11.43 -7.70 0.52
N TYR A 212 12.28 -8.44 1.25
CA TYR A 212 13.66 -8.71 0.84
C TYR A 212 13.72 -9.44 -0.50
N ASP A 213 12.96 -10.53 -0.71
CA ASP A 213 12.92 -11.28 -1.99
C ASP A 213 12.51 -10.37 -3.16
N THR A 214 11.48 -9.55 -2.96
CA THR A 214 10.93 -8.67 -4.02
C THR A 214 11.90 -7.55 -4.37
N LEU A 215 12.53 -6.90 -3.38
CA LEU A 215 13.53 -5.84 -3.63
C LEU A 215 14.78 -6.43 -4.29
N CYS A 216 15.27 -7.60 -3.87
CA CYS A 216 16.36 -8.31 -4.54
C CYS A 216 16.01 -8.65 -5.98
N ALA A 217 14.78 -9.09 -6.25
CA ALA A 217 14.31 -9.38 -7.60
C ALA A 217 14.29 -8.10 -8.46
N LEU A 218 13.76 -7.00 -7.93
CA LEU A 218 13.75 -5.71 -8.62
C LEU A 218 15.16 -5.27 -9.00
N PHE A 219 16.09 -5.21 -8.04
CA PHE A 219 17.47 -4.78 -8.28
C PHE A 219 18.19 -5.68 -9.30
N ARG A 220 18.07 -6.99 -9.16
CA ARG A 220 18.65 -7.94 -10.11
C ARG A 220 18.07 -7.79 -11.51
N ASP A 221 16.75 -7.75 -11.63
CA ASP A 221 16.03 -7.74 -12.90
C ASP A 221 16.28 -6.44 -13.67
N THR A 222 16.31 -5.29 -12.98
CA THR A 222 16.58 -3.97 -13.56
C THR A 222 18.06 -3.62 -13.63
N ARG A 223 18.94 -4.42 -13.02
CA ARG A 223 20.38 -4.15 -12.84
C ARG A 223 20.65 -2.82 -12.14
N THR A 224 19.81 -2.48 -11.19
CA THR A 224 19.94 -1.30 -10.34
C THR A 224 20.33 -1.69 -8.92
N LYS A 225 20.64 -0.70 -8.11
CA LYS A 225 21.01 -0.81 -6.69
C LYS A 225 20.32 0.29 -5.89
N ALA A 226 20.43 0.25 -4.58
CA ALA A 226 19.73 1.20 -3.70
C ALA A 226 20.06 2.67 -4.03
N GLU A 227 21.31 2.96 -4.42
CA GLU A 227 21.76 4.31 -4.72
C GLU A 227 21.16 4.91 -6.00
N ASP A 228 20.53 4.09 -6.85
CA ASP A 228 19.84 4.54 -8.06
C ASP A 228 18.43 5.10 -7.76
N TYR A 229 18.04 5.11 -6.49
CA TYR A 229 16.75 5.59 -6.00
C TYR A 229 16.94 6.63 -4.89
N ASP A 230 16.11 7.67 -4.90
CA ASP A 230 16.11 8.67 -3.84
C ASP A 230 15.48 8.14 -2.55
N LEU A 231 14.50 7.23 -2.70
CA LEU A 231 13.80 6.64 -1.57
C LEU A 231 13.32 5.21 -1.89
N ILE A 232 13.43 4.33 -0.92
CA ILE A 232 12.89 2.97 -0.92
C ILE A 232 11.94 2.87 0.27
N VAL A 233 10.66 2.57 0.00
CA VAL A 233 9.64 2.58 1.05
C VAL A 233 8.87 1.27 1.04
N THR A 234 8.91 0.56 2.17
CA THR A 234 8.00 -0.58 2.42
C THR A 234 6.68 -0.11 3.02
N GLY A 235 5.68 -0.98 3.02
CA GLY A 235 4.31 -0.58 3.36
C GLY A 235 4.00 -0.51 4.85
N ASP A 236 4.30 -1.59 5.56
CA ASP A 236 3.87 -1.75 6.94
C ASP A 236 4.68 -2.82 7.69
N LEU A 237 5.96 -2.88 7.42
CA LEU A 237 6.88 -3.73 8.16
C LEU A 237 7.02 -3.30 9.62
N GLY A 238 6.82 -2.02 9.88
CA GLY A 238 7.03 -1.42 11.18
C GLY A 238 8.49 -1.50 11.63
N ARG A 239 8.75 -1.14 12.89
CA ARG A 239 10.12 -1.05 13.44
C ARG A 239 10.89 -2.36 13.30
N LEU A 240 10.29 -3.48 13.69
CA LEU A 240 10.96 -4.77 13.68
C LEU A 240 11.21 -5.30 12.27
N GLY A 241 10.17 -5.32 11.41
CA GLY A 241 10.31 -5.82 10.04
C GLY A 241 11.23 -4.96 9.19
N HIS A 242 11.20 -3.64 9.36
CA HIS A 242 12.16 -2.71 8.74
C HIS A 242 13.61 -3.05 9.13
N GLN A 243 13.88 -3.29 10.43
CA GLN A 243 15.21 -3.70 10.90
C GLN A 243 15.65 -5.02 10.28
N ILE A 244 14.76 -6.04 10.24
CA ILE A 244 15.06 -7.34 9.64
C ILE A 244 15.46 -7.21 8.17
N VAL A 245 14.74 -6.41 7.39
CA VAL A 245 15.10 -6.17 5.97
C VAL A 245 16.44 -5.47 5.87
N SER A 246 16.69 -4.45 6.69
CA SER A 246 17.97 -3.74 6.73
C SER A 246 19.14 -4.70 7.03
N ASP A 247 18.95 -5.61 8.00
CA ASP A 247 19.96 -6.60 8.38
C ASP A 247 20.23 -7.62 7.25
N PHE A 248 19.16 -8.05 6.53
CA PHE A 248 19.33 -8.95 5.40
C PHE A 248 20.18 -8.32 4.29
N PHE A 249 19.88 -7.09 3.92
CA PHE A 249 20.64 -6.37 2.90
C PHE A 249 22.08 -6.06 3.38
N ALA A 250 22.27 -5.68 4.63
CA ALA A 250 23.60 -5.44 5.21
C ALA A 250 24.45 -6.71 5.20
N ARG A 251 23.88 -7.86 5.61
CA ARG A 251 24.54 -9.17 5.58
C ARG A 251 25.02 -9.55 4.18
N ASP A 252 24.23 -9.22 3.16
CA ASP A 252 24.58 -9.53 1.76
C ASP A 252 25.53 -8.49 1.12
N GLY A 253 26.00 -7.50 1.91
CA GLY A 253 26.90 -6.45 1.44
C GLY A 253 26.25 -5.38 0.56
N LEU A 254 24.92 -5.25 0.60
CA LEU A 254 24.11 -4.34 -0.20
C LEU A 254 23.25 -3.41 0.70
N PRO A 255 23.83 -2.65 1.65
CA PRO A 255 23.05 -1.89 2.61
C PRO A 255 22.15 -0.86 1.92
N LEU A 256 20.88 -0.77 2.34
CA LEU A 256 19.91 0.19 1.80
C LEU A 256 20.18 1.63 2.29
N GLY A 257 20.81 1.78 3.46
CA GLY A 257 21.18 3.07 4.04
C GLY A 257 19.98 3.94 4.43
N GLU A 258 20.22 5.25 4.49
CA GLU A 258 19.21 6.25 4.88
C GLU A 258 18.07 6.43 3.86
N ARG A 259 18.20 5.83 2.67
CA ARG A 259 17.16 5.87 1.63
C ARG A 259 16.01 4.92 1.93
N TYR A 260 16.18 4.03 2.89
CA TYR A 260 15.18 3.02 3.24
C TYR A 260 14.34 3.43 4.43
N THR A 261 13.03 3.38 4.27
CA THR A 261 12.05 3.64 5.31
C THR A 261 10.81 2.75 5.12
N ASP A 262 9.81 2.93 5.98
CA ASP A 262 8.57 2.16 5.99
C ASP A 262 7.38 3.08 6.27
N CYS A 263 6.26 2.89 5.58
CA CYS A 263 5.08 3.73 5.76
C CYS A 263 4.53 3.64 7.19
N GLY A 264 4.62 2.46 7.82
CA GLY A 264 4.21 2.29 9.22
C GLY A 264 5.06 3.06 10.22
N LEU A 265 6.31 3.41 9.85
CA LEU A 265 7.18 4.28 10.65
C LEU A 265 6.93 5.77 10.40
N LEU A 266 6.41 6.12 9.22
CA LEU A 266 6.17 7.50 8.81
C LEU A 266 4.81 8.04 9.27
N LEU A 267 3.78 7.18 9.36
CA LEU A 267 2.39 7.59 9.55
C LEU A 267 2.12 8.10 10.96
N TYR A 268 2.76 7.52 11.96
CA TYR A 268 2.53 7.80 13.37
C TYR A 268 3.78 8.27 14.10
N ASP A 269 3.61 9.09 15.12
CA ASP A 269 4.59 9.23 16.18
C ASP A 269 4.46 8.01 17.12
N ILE A 270 5.35 7.04 16.91
CA ILE A 270 5.25 5.71 17.52
C ILE A 270 5.23 5.78 19.05
N GLU A 271 6.01 6.66 19.64
CA GLU A 271 6.15 6.77 21.09
C GLU A 271 4.97 7.55 21.70
N SER A 272 4.68 8.74 21.19
CA SER A 272 3.64 9.61 21.78
C SER A 272 2.23 9.08 21.54
N GLN A 273 2.01 8.35 20.43
CA GLN A 273 0.72 7.74 20.09
C GLN A 273 0.61 6.27 20.54
N ASP A 274 1.61 5.72 21.23
CA ASP A 274 1.64 4.34 21.73
C ASP A 274 1.39 3.28 20.63
N MET A 275 2.04 3.45 19.48
CA MET A 275 1.85 2.58 18.30
C MET A 275 2.71 1.31 18.30
N HIS A 276 3.50 1.09 19.36
CA HIS A 276 4.41 -0.04 19.55
C HIS A 276 5.40 -0.24 18.39
N CYS A 277 5.06 -1.10 17.42
CA CYS A 277 5.93 -1.38 16.27
C CYS A 277 5.66 -0.49 15.06
N GLY A 278 4.62 0.36 15.11
CA GLY A 278 4.24 1.27 14.04
C GLY A 278 2.91 0.95 13.37
N GLY A 279 2.63 1.59 12.26
CA GLY A 279 1.41 1.40 11.49
C GLY A 279 1.37 0.11 10.69
N SER A 280 0.16 -0.35 10.35
CA SER A 280 -0.11 -1.53 9.53
C SER A 280 -1.35 -1.32 8.67
N GLY A 281 -1.56 -2.22 7.71
CA GLY A 281 -2.73 -2.25 6.86
C GLY A 281 -2.52 -1.63 5.48
N CYS A 282 -3.32 -2.05 4.51
CA CYS A 282 -3.26 -1.49 3.15
C CYS A 282 -3.68 -0.01 3.11
N GLY A 283 -4.48 0.46 4.09
CA GLY A 283 -4.75 1.88 4.28
C GLY A 283 -3.54 2.68 4.76
N CYS A 284 -2.62 2.06 5.54
CA CYS A 284 -1.37 2.69 5.97
C CYS A 284 -0.50 3.06 4.77
N SER A 285 -0.12 2.07 3.97
CA SER A 285 0.71 2.28 2.79
C SER A 285 0.06 3.19 1.75
N ALA A 286 -1.26 3.05 1.53
CA ALA A 286 -2.02 3.87 0.60
C ALA A 286 -2.09 5.33 1.02
N SER A 287 -2.34 5.61 2.31
CA SER A 287 -2.40 6.98 2.85
C SER A 287 -1.05 7.68 2.75
N VAL A 288 0.04 6.98 3.12
CA VAL A 288 1.39 7.55 3.01
C VAL A 288 1.79 7.80 1.57
N LEU A 289 1.49 6.85 0.65
CA LEU A 289 1.76 7.05 -0.77
C LEU A 289 1.00 8.25 -1.32
N CYS A 290 -0.34 8.26 -1.16
CA CYS A 290 -1.22 9.25 -1.76
C CYS A 290 -1.21 10.62 -1.06
N GLY A 291 -0.87 10.65 0.22
CA GLY A 291 -0.70 11.91 0.96
C GLY A 291 0.70 12.50 0.78
N TYR A 292 1.72 11.75 1.17
CA TYR A 292 3.07 12.26 1.37
C TYR A 292 4.03 11.99 0.21
N LEU A 293 4.14 10.72 -0.24
CA LEU A 293 5.19 10.36 -1.20
C LEU A 293 4.97 10.98 -2.58
N LEU A 294 3.77 10.84 -3.16
CA LEU A 294 3.46 11.39 -4.47
C LEU A 294 3.44 12.92 -4.47
N ARG A 295 3.03 13.54 -3.36
CA ARG A 295 3.15 15.00 -3.19
C ARG A 295 4.62 15.41 -3.19
N GLY A 296 5.47 14.75 -2.40
CA GLY A 296 6.90 15.03 -2.36
C GLY A 296 7.59 14.84 -3.71
N MET A 297 7.16 13.86 -4.53
CA MET A 297 7.63 13.72 -5.90
C MET A 297 7.23 14.91 -6.78
N ARG A 298 5.97 15.35 -6.72
CA ARG A 298 5.51 16.54 -7.46
C ARG A 298 6.22 17.83 -7.07
N GLU A 299 6.58 17.94 -5.78
CA GLU A 299 7.34 19.05 -5.23
C GLU A 299 8.86 18.96 -5.51
N GLY A 300 9.31 17.88 -6.16
CA GLY A 300 10.71 17.65 -6.50
C GLY A 300 11.60 17.21 -5.35
N LYS A 301 11.01 16.77 -4.22
CA LYS A 301 11.76 16.22 -3.08
C LYS A 301 12.45 14.91 -3.47
N TRP A 302 11.80 14.10 -4.29
CA TRP A 302 12.31 12.85 -4.85
C TRP A 302 11.98 12.77 -6.33
N ASN A 303 12.89 12.21 -7.11
CA ASN A 303 12.70 12.00 -8.55
C ASN A 303 12.41 10.54 -8.88
N ARG A 304 12.95 9.61 -8.10
CA ARG A 304 12.77 8.17 -8.32
C ARG A 304 12.65 7.41 -7.01
N ILE A 305 11.51 6.75 -6.80
CA ILE A 305 11.24 6.00 -5.57
C ILE A 305 10.80 4.57 -5.86
N ILE A 306 11.09 3.66 -4.93
CA ILE A 306 10.48 2.33 -4.86
C ILE A 306 9.41 2.36 -3.78
N PHE A 307 8.18 2.00 -4.13
CA PHE A 307 7.09 1.74 -3.22
C PHE A 307 6.81 0.24 -3.20
N ALA A 308 7.07 -0.42 -2.08
CA ALA A 308 7.04 -1.86 -1.94
C ALA A 308 6.17 -2.30 -0.74
N PRO A 309 4.84 -2.12 -0.80
CA PRO A 309 3.95 -2.52 0.27
C PRO A 309 3.95 -4.03 0.46
N THR A 310 3.89 -4.42 1.72
CA THR A 310 3.98 -5.79 2.21
C THR A 310 2.64 -6.29 2.71
N GLY A 311 2.45 -7.60 2.75
CA GLY A 311 1.23 -8.22 3.26
C GLY A 311 1.51 -9.53 3.98
N ALA A 312 0.86 -9.71 5.13
CA ALA A 312 0.80 -10.97 5.85
C ALA A 312 -0.48 -11.71 5.43
N LEU A 313 -0.32 -12.82 4.73
CA LEU A 313 -1.44 -13.62 4.22
C LEU A 313 -2.00 -14.53 5.32
N LEU A 314 -2.47 -13.90 6.37
CA LEU A 314 -3.05 -14.60 7.52
C LEU A 314 -4.58 -14.53 7.48
N SER A 315 -5.22 -15.54 8.05
CA SER A 315 -6.65 -15.53 8.34
C SER A 315 -6.91 -16.13 9.73
N PRO A 316 -8.02 -15.79 10.39
CA PRO A 316 -8.38 -16.47 11.65
C PRO A 316 -8.41 -17.99 11.48
N THR A 317 -8.91 -18.49 10.35
CA THR A 317 -8.99 -19.94 10.07
C THR A 317 -7.60 -20.58 10.08
N THR A 318 -6.65 -20.05 9.33
CA THR A 318 -5.29 -20.62 9.25
C THR A 318 -4.54 -20.49 10.57
N THR A 319 -4.71 -19.37 11.28
CA THR A 319 -4.13 -19.17 12.61
C THR A 319 -4.66 -20.19 13.64
N PHE A 320 -5.98 -20.45 13.67
CA PHE A 320 -6.56 -21.47 14.55
C PHE A 320 -6.18 -22.90 14.16
N GLN A 321 -5.77 -23.14 12.93
CA GLN A 321 -5.22 -24.42 12.48
C GLN A 321 -3.74 -24.59 12.79
N GLY A 322 -3.07 -23.57 13.32
CA GLY A 322 -1.65 -23.59 13.67
C GLY A 322 -0.72 -23.42 12.46
N GLU A 323 -1.24 -22.91 11.33
CA GLU A 323 -0.46 -22.66 10.14
C GLU A 323 0.47 -21.45 10.32
N SER A 324 1.54 -21.41 9.55
CA SER A 324 2.42 -20.25 9.44
C SER A 324 1.76 -19.11 8.67
N ILE A 325 2.37 -17.93 8.74
CA ILE A 325 1.91 -16.69 8.09
C ILE A 325 2.81 -16.41 6.87
N PRO A 326 2.38 -16.75 5.65
CA PRO A 326 3.12 -16.39 4.45
C PRO A 326 3.13 -14.88 4.23
N GLY A 327 4.26 -14.34 3.78
CA GLY A 327 4.39 -12.94 3.37
C GLY A 327 4.30 -12.77 1.86
N ILE A 328 3.85 -11.59 1.43
CA ILE A 328 3.85 -11.14 0.04
C ILE A 328 4.30 -9.68 -0.03
N CYS A 329 4.92 -9.27 -1.14
CA CYS A 329 5.32 -7.89 -1.39
C CYS A 329 5.27 -7.63 -2.89
N HIS A 330 4.67 -6.50 -3.30
CA HIS A 330 4.71 -6.05 -4.69
C HIS A 330 5.42 -4.69 -4.74
N ALA A 331 6.35 -4.51 -5.68
CA ALA A 331 7.07 -3.25 -5.79
C ALA A 331 6.68 -2.49 -7.06
N VAL A 332 6.49 -1.19 -6.91
CA VAL A 332 6.18 -0.23 -7.97
C VAL A 332 7.25 0.85 -7.97
N VAL A 333 7.86 1.10 -9.11
CA VAL A 333 8.84 2.18 -9.27
C VAL A 333 8.14 3.39 -9.87
N PHE A 334 8.19 4.49 -9.12
CA PHE A 334 7.75 5.81 -9.57
C PHE A 334 8.95 6.65 -9.99
N SER A 335 8.79 7.44 -11.06
CA SER A 335 9.81 8.38 -11.55
C SER A 335 9.15 9.65 -12.04
N ASN A 336 9.79 10.81 -11.81
CA ASN A 336 9.36 12.08 -12.42
C ASN A 336 9.70 12.18 -13.91
N HIS A 337 10.46 11.22 -14.43
CA HIS A 337 10.85 11.18 -15.84
C HIS A 337 10.41 9.84 -16.45
N LYS A 338 9.91 9.90 -17.69
CA LYS A 338 9.69 8.69 -18.47
C LYS A 338 11.02 8.03 -18.77
N GLU A 339 11.13 6.75 -18.50
CA GLU A 339 12.30 5.96 -18.91
C GLU A 339 12.08 5.50 -20.35
N GLY A 340 12.89 6.04 -21.26
CA GLY A 340 12.86 5.74 -22.70
C GLY A 340 13.31 4.30 -23.05
#